data_6df017edfcb70d89aec32691c99f1c46
#
_entry.id   6df017edfcb70d89aec32691c99f1c46
#
_cell.length_a   1.000
_cell.length_b   1.000
_cell.length_c   1.000
_cell.angle_alpha   90.00
_cell.angle_beta   90.00
_cell.angle_gamma   90.00
#
_symmetry.space_group_name_H-M   'P 1'
#
loop_
_entity.id
_entity.type
_entity.pdbx_description
1 polymer ?
#
loop_
_entity_poly.entity_id
_entity_poly.type
_entity_poly.pdbx_seq_one_letter_code
_entity_poly.pdbx_strand_id
1 'polypeptide(L)'
;MNITDAMLDEYSEERIVVDDRPVLINPGIYMGHMMNWEKSFNPMFRKYSLVMNFRIDNEVIPGWFNIEPSESKTTVKAGWKSNFLRMYQGCLDIRLDRRDRISLAPFNNKPLMLEVVSIERDSDHKEMAQVNHYSRVKKILKVNDEQ
;
A
#
# COMPACT_ATOMS: atom_id res chain seq x y z
N MET A 1 -22.81 13.70 -39.46
CA MET A 1 -22.30 13.21 -38.18
C MET A 1 -22.00 11.70 -38.32
N ASN A 2 -20.82 11.26 -37.96
CA ASN A 2 -20.51 9.85 -38.03
C ASN A 2 -21.02 9.16 -36.76
N ILE A 3 -21.07 7.82 -36.81
CA ILE A 3 -21.57 7.02 -35.70
C ILE A 3 -20.74 7.20 -34.44
N THR A 4 -19.43 7.41 -34.56
CA THR A 4 -18.53 7.60 -33.45
C THR A 4 -18.86 8.86 -32.64
N ASP A 5 -19.14 9.99 -33.32
CA ASP A 5 -19.50 11.24 -32.65
C ASP A 5 -20.84 11.10 -31.92
N ALA A 6 -21.81 10.41 -32.53
CA ALA A 6 -23.10 10.18 -31.88
C ALA A 6 -22.94 9.31 -30.63
N MET A 7 -22.10 8.28 -30.68
CA MET A 7 -21.84 7.40 -29.53
C MET A 7 -21.14 8.16 -28.40
N LEU A 8 -20.19 9.03 -28.72
CA LEU A 8 -19.50 9.83 -27.70
C LEU A 8 -20.45 10.78 -27.01
N ASP A 9 -21.37 11.39 -27.74
CA ASP A 9 -22.37 12.27 -27.15
C ASP A 9 -23.31 11.53 -26.21
N GLU A 10 -23.72 10.32 -26.56
CA GLU A 10 -24.53 9.48 -25.70
C GLU A 10 -23.77 9.11 -24.42
N TYR A 11 -22.52 8.73 -24.53
CA TYR A 11 -21.70 8.37 -23.38
C TYR A 11 -21.37 9.56 -22.49
N SER A 12 -21.36 10.77 -23.00
CA SER A 12 -21.13 11.95 -22.18
C SER A 12 -22.27 12.20 -21.19
N GLU A 13 -23.48 11.74 -21.49
CA GLU A 13 -24.60 11.80 -20.56
C GLU A 13 -24.57 10.65 -19.55
N GLU A 14 -24.09 9.48 -19.97
CA GLU A 14 -23.89 8.33 -19.10
C GLU A 14 -22.45 8.35 -18.60
N ARG A 15 -22.23 8.96 -17.48
CA ARG A 15 -20.88 9.15 -16.95
C ARG A 15 -20.16 7.83 -16.75
N ILE A 16 -18.90 7.79 -17.17
CA ILE A 16 -18.01 6.69 -16.85
C ILE A 16 -17.73 6.76 -15.35
N VAL A 17 -17.97 5.64 -14.67
CA VAL A 17 -17.63 5.54 -13.25
C VAL A 17 -16.11 5.34 -13.15
N VAL A 18 -15.45 6.29 -12.48
CA VAL A 18 -14.01 6.28 -12.30
C VAL A 18 -13.73 6.07 -10.83
N ASP A 19 -12.84 5.13 -10.52
CA ASP A 19 -12.38 4.92 -9.15
C ASP A 19 -11.69 6.18 -8.63
N ASP A 20 -11.62 6.31 -7.30
CA ASP A 20 -10.95 7.44 -6.68
C ASP A 20 -9.50 7.52 -7.17
N ARG A 21 -9.09 8.76 -7.47
CA ARG A 21 -7.71 9.00 -7.85
C ARG A 21 -6.79 8.65 -6.68
N PRO A 22 -5.69 7.93 -6.92
CA PRO A 22 -4.68 7.74 -5.87
C PRO A 22 -4.21 9.08 -5.30
N VAL A 23 -4.03 9.10 -3.99
CA VAL A 23 -3.65 10.31 -3.26
C VAL A 23 -2.20 10.67 -3.53
N LEU A 24 -1.92 11.95 -3.65
CA LEU A 24 -0.56 12.48 -3.73
C LEU A 24 -0.36 13.52 -2.64
N ILE A 25 0.57 13.24 -1.72
CA ILE A 25 1.02 14.19 -0.71
C ILE A 25 2.53 14.36 -0.81
N ASN A 26 3.08 15.36 -0.15
CA ASN A 26 4.53 15.56 -0.17
C ASN A 26 5.24 14.38 0.47
N PRO A 27 6.34 13.88 -0.12
CA PRO A 27 7.15 12.86 0.52
C PRO A 27 7.67 13.32 1.87
N GLY A 28 7.76 12.39 2.81
CA GLY A 28 8.25 12.71 4.14
C GLY A 28 7.81 11.70 5.18
N ILE A 29 7.96 12.06 6.43
CA ILE A 29 7.61 11.24 7.56
C ILE A 29 6.32 11.78 8.18
N TYR A 30 5.35 10.89 8.36
CA TYR A 30 4.03 11.24 8.87
C TYR A 30 3.61 10.28 9.97
N MET A 31 2.78 10.77 10.87
CA MET A 31 2.08 9.92 11.82
C MET A 31 0.75 9.48 11.22
N GLY A 32 0.44 8.23 11.35
CA GLY A 32 -0.80 7.68 10.83
C GLY A 32 -1.21 6.41 11.54
N HIS A 33 -2.26 5.77 11.04
CA HIS A 33 -2.80 4.53 11.60
C HIS A 33 -3.10 3.54 10.50
N MET A 34 -2.91 2.26 10.78
CA MET A 34 -3.32 1.21 9.85
C MET A 34 -4.85 1.08 9.88
N MET A 35 -5.47 1.23 8.72
CA MET A 35 -6.92 1.09 8.56
C MET A 35 -7.32 -0.37 8.38
N ASN A 36 -6.63 -1.02 7.45
CA ASN A 36 -6.88 -2.40 7.09
C ASN A 36 -5.67 -2.94 6.30
N TRP A 37 -5.71 -4.22 6.04
CA TRP A 37 -4.70 -4.87 5.20
C TRP A 37 -5.34 -6.03 4.46
N GLU A 38 -4.72 -6.42 3.35
CA GLU A 38 -5.15 -7.58 2.58
C GLU A 38 -3.95 -8.21 1.88
N LYS A 39 -4.09 -9.49 1.56
CA LYS A 39 -3.12 -10.19 0.71
C LYS A 39 -3.57 -10.04 -0.73
N SER A 40 -2.65 -9.66 -1.59
CA SER A 40 -2.90 -9.50 -3.01
C SER A 40 -2.00 -10.45 -3.79
N PHE A 41 -2.55 -11.08 -4.82
CA PHE A 41 -1.80 -11.95 -5.70
C PHE A 41 -1.73 -11.35 -7.09
N ASN A 42 -0.52 -11.18 -7.60
CA ASN A 42 -0.31 -10.71 -8.96
C ASN A 42 -0.07 -11.92 -9.86
N PRO A 43 -1.04 -12.32 -10.70
CA PRO A 43 -0.90 -13.51 -11.52
C PRO A 43 0.16 -13.38 -12.61
N MET A 44 0.44 -12.15 -13.07
CA MET A 44 1.46 -11.91 -14.10
C MET A 44 2.85 -12.26 -13.60
N PHE A 45 3.18 -11.88 -12.36
CA PHE A 45 4.48 -12.13 -11.76
C PHE A 45 4.47 -13.28 -10.77
N ARG A 46 3.31 -13.88 -10.53
CA ARG A 46 3.10 -14.96 -9.55
C ARG A 46 3.64 -14.59 -8.17
N LYS A 47 3.40 -13.36 -7.76
CA LYS A 47 3.90 -12.82 -6.49
C LYS A 47 2.75 -12.44 -5.58
N TYR A 48 2.96 -12.65 -4.30
CA TYR A 48 2.05 -12.18 -3.27
C TYR A 48 2.57 -10.89 -2.68
N SER A 49 1.65 -9.99 -2.40
CA SER A 49 1.95 -8.74 -1.72
C SER A 49 0.98 -8.56 -0.55
N LEU A 50 1.50 -7.98 0.51
CA LEU A 50 0.68 -7.47 1.59
C LEU A 50 0.40 -6.00 1.29
N VAL A 51 -0.86 -5.65 1.17
CA VAL A 51 -1.28 -4.26 0.98
C VAL A 51 -1.81 -3.77 2.31
N MET A 52 -1.16 -2.78 2.89
CA MET A 52 -1.59 -2.13 4.12
C MET A 52 -2.06 -0.73 3.77
N ASN A 53 -3.27 -0.39 4.19
CA ASN A 53 -3.80 0.95 3.97
C ASN A 53 -3.70 1.76 5.25
N PHE A 54 -3.08 2.92 5.15
CA PHE A 54 -2.83 3.80 6.30
C PHE A 54 -3.61 5.09 6.16
N ARG A 55 -4.17 5.54 7.27
CA ARG A 55 -4.76 6.87 7.32
C ARG A 55 -3.73 7.86 7.83
N ILE A 56 -3.49 8.89 7.04
CA ILE A 56 -2.65 10.04 7.40
C ILE A 56 -3.55 11.27 7.24
N ASP A 57 -3.88 11.92 8.33
CA ASP A 57 -4.87 13.00 8.38
C ASP A 57 -6.19 12.52 7.78
N ASN A 58 -6.67 13.13 6.71
CA ASN A 58 -7.90 12.76 6.03
C ASN A 58 -7.67 11.87 4.81
N GLU A 59 -6.44 11.44 4.56
CA GLU A 59 -6.09 10.69 3.38
C GLU A 59 -5.76 9.24 3.71
N VAL A 60 -6.09 8.33 2.80
CA VAL A 60 -5.72 6.91 2.91
C VAL A 60 -4.65 6.62 1.88
N ILE A 61 -3.49 6.15 2.35
CA ILE A 61 -2.32 5.90 1.51
C ILE A 61 -1.89 4.45 1.68
N PRO A 62 -1.74 3.70 0.58
CA PRO A 62 -1.35 2.30 0.66
C PRO A 62 0.16 2.11 0.78
N GLY A 63 0.53 0.95 1.33
CA GLY A 63 1.89 0.43 1.26
C GLY A 63 1.84 -1.01 0.78
N TRP A 64 2.77 -1.38 -0.09
CA TRP A 64 2.87 -2.73 -0.64
C TRP A 64 4.16 -3.37 -0.19
N PHE A 65 4.05 -4.60 0.32
CA PHE A 65 5.22 -5.35 0.79
C PHE A 65 5.18 -6.75 0.19
N ASN A 66 6.29 -7.21 -0.34
CA ASN A 66 6.38 -8.56 -0.87
C ASN A 66 6.35 -9.56 0.28
N ILE A 67 5.53 -10.59 0.15
CA ILE A 67 5.38 -11.65 1.14
C ILE A 67 5.42 -13.01 0.45
N GLU A 68 5.58 -14.06 1.26
CA GLU A 68 5.50 -15.44 0.78
C GLU A 68 4.05 -15.94 0.83
N PRO A 69 3.69 -16.95 0.02
CA PRO A 69 2.36 -17.55 0.09
C PRO A 69 2.05 -18.08 1.50
N SER A 70 0.82 -17.88 1.94
CA SER A 70 0.32 -18.37 3.22
C SER A 70 -1.15 -18.77 3.07
N GLU A 71 -1.53 -19.87 3.67
CA GLU A 71 -2.92 -20.34 3.65
C GLU A 71 -3.81 -19.54 4.60
N SER A 72 -3.24 -18.94 5.63
CA SER A 72 -4.00 -18.16 6.61
C SER A 72 -4.39 -16.79 6.04
N LYS A 73 -5.62 -16.35 6.34
CA LYS A 73 -6.08 -15.01 5.98
C LYS A 73 -5.66 -13.94 7.00
N THR A 74 -5.28 -14.37 8.21
CA THR A 74 -5.00 -13.47 9.32
C THR A 74 -3.52 -13.33 9.63
N THR A 75 -2.66 -14.06 8.93
CA THR A 75 -1.22 -14.00 9.11
C THR A 75 -0.53 -13.83 7.77
N VAL A 76 0.69 -13.34 7.80
CA VAL A 76 1.55 -13.25 6.62
C VAL A 76 2.79 -14.09 6.85
N LYS A 77 3.34 -14.56 5.74
CA LYS A 77 4.58 -15.35 5.76
C LYS A 77 5.65 -14.58 4.99
N ALA A 78 6.80 -14.40 5.59
CA ALA A 78 7.87 -13.63 4.99
C ALA A 78 9.22 -14.25 5.28
N GLY A 79 10.14 -14.14 4.33
CA GLY A 79 11.51 -14.59 4.52
C GLY A 79 12.31 -13.61 5.40
N TRP A 80 13.33 -14.12 6.09
CA TRP A 80 14.16 -13.32 6.99
C TRP A 80 14.84 -12.13 6.29
N LYS A 81 15.11 -12.25 4.99
CA LYS A 81 15.74 -11.20 4.19
C LYS A 81 14.74 -10.28 3.49
N SER A 82 13.43 -10.51 3.67
CA SER A 82 12.43 -9.66 3.03
C SER A 82 12.41 -8.27 3.67
N ASN A 83 12.08 -7.28 2.86
CA ASN A 83 11.93 -5.92 3.36
C ASN A 83 10.82 -5.83 4.40
N PHE A 84 9.74 -6.60 4.20
CA PHE A 84 8.64 -6.63 5.15
C PHE A 84 9.09 -7.11 6.53
N LEU A 85 9.80 -8.23 6.61
CA LEU A 85 10.21 -8.78 7.90
C LEU A 85 11.23 -7.89 8.60
N ARG A 86 12.17 -7.32 7.85
CA ARG A 86 13.13 -6.36 8.42
C ARG A 86 12.42 -5.14 8.98
N MET A 87 11.45 -4.63 8.23
CA MET A 87 10.63 -3.50 8.69
C MET A 87 9.85 -3.87 9.95
N TYR A 88 9.20 -5.04 9.95
CA TYR A 88 8.41 -5.53 11.07
C TYR A 88 9.23 -5.61 12.35
N GLN A 89 10.38 -6.24 12.29
CA GLN A 89 11.26 -6.36 13.44
C GLN A 89 11.83 -5.01 13.88
N GLY A 90 12.22 -4.18 12.93
CA GLY A 90 12.81 -2.87 13.22
C GLY A 90 11.83 -1.90 13.86
N CYS A 91 10.61 -1.80 13.33
CA CYS A 91 9.64 -0.84 13.86
C CYS A 91 9.07 -1.27 15.22
N LEU A 92 9.03 -2.57 15.52
CA LEU A 92 8.59 -3.09 16.81
C LEU A 92 9.74 -3.27 17.79
N ASP A 93 10.98 -3.14 17.33
CA ASP A 93 12.20 -3.34 18.12
C ASP A 93 12.22 -4.72 18.78
N ILE A 94 11.92 -5.75 17.98
CA ILE A 94 11.90 -7.15 18.43
C ILE A 94 12.70 -8.01 17.48
N ARG A 95 13.17 -9.13 17.99
CA ARG A 95 13.80 -10.18 17.20
C ARG A 95 12.89 -11.40 17.22
N LEU A 96 12.39 -11.80 16.05
CA LEU A 96 11.51 -12.95 15.94
C LEU A 96 12.31 -14.25 15.90
N ASP A 97 11.85 -15.24 16.65
CA ASP A 97 12.40 -16.60 16.58
C ASP A 97 11.75 -17.42 15.47
N ARG A 98 10.51 -17.07 15.10
CA ARG A 98 9.72 -17.78 14.11
C ARG A 98 9.18 -16.79 13.08
N ARG A 99 9.33 -17.16 11.80
CA ARG A 99 8.81 -16.35 10.67
C ARG A 99 7.47 -16.83 10.15
N ASP A 100 7.02 -18.02 10.53
CA ASP A 100 5.79 -18.62 10.01
C ASP A 100 4.54 -18.17 10.76
N ARG A 101 4.70 -17.35 11.80
CA ARG A 101 3.61 -16.88 12.65
C ARG A 101 3.75 -15.39 12.95
N ILE A 102 3.60 -14.58 11.90
CA ILE A 102 3.66 -13.14 12.02
C ILE A 102 2.24 -12.60 11.99
N SER A 103 1.90 -11.80 12.98
CA SER A 103 0.61 -11.13 13.07
C SER A 103 0.77 -9.63 12.89
N LEU A 104 -0.23 -8.98 12.29
CA LEU A 104 -0.26 -7.53 12.16
C LEU A 104 -0.95 -6.85 13.34
N ALA A 105 -1.40 -7.64 14.34
CA ALA A 105 -2.06 -7.10 15.52
C ALA A 105 -1.27 -6.01 16.26
N PRO A 106 0.08 -6.06 16.32
CA PRO A 106 0.85 -4.99 16.97
C PRO A 106 0.66 -3.60 16.34
N PHE A 107 0.18 -3.53 15.10
CA PHE A 107 -0.07 -2.25 14.43
C PHE A 107 -1.49 -1.73 14.63
N ASN A 108 -2.39 -2.57 15.18
CA ASN A 108 -3.79 -2.18 15.33
C ASN A 108 -3.95 -1.09 16.40
N ASN A 109 -4.71 -0.05 16.05
CA ASN A 109 -5.09 1.02 16.98
C ASN A 109 -3.91 1.77 17.61
N LYS A 110 -2.76 1.77 16.94
CA LYS A 110 -1.57 2.47 17.44
C LYS A 110 -1.10 3.50 16.43
N PRO A 111 -0.63 4.66 16.90
CA PRO A 111 0.03 5.62 16.03
C PRO A 111 1.30 5.01 15.44
N LEU A 112 1.47 5.19 14.15
CA LEU A 112 2.63 4.67 13.40
C LEU A 112 3.38 5.82 12.77
N MET A 113 4.70 5.78 12.86
CA MET A 113 5.55 6.70 12.11
C MET A 113 5.83 6.07 10.75
N LEU A 114 5.40 6.76 9.69
CA LEU A 114 5.37 6.23 8.32
C LEU A 114 6.26 7.06 7.41
N GLU A 115 7.02 6.38 6.57
CA GLU A 115 7.76 7.04 5.50
C GLU A 115 6.95 6.98 4.22
N VAL A 116 6.61 8.16 3.68
CA VAL A 116 5.83 8.31 2.44
C VAL A 116 6.74 8.76 1.32
N VAL A 117 6.62 8.10 0.18
CA VAL A 117 7.36 8.44 -1.03
C VAL A 117 6.37 8.66 -2.18
N SER A 118 6.80 9.36 -3.21
CA SER A 118 6.02 9.55 -4.43
C SER A 118 6.43 8.52 -5.47
N ILE A 119 5.45 7.90 -6.10
CA ILE A 119 5.66 7.00 -7.21
C ILE A 119 5.54 7.80 -8.49
N GLU A 120 6.65 7.91 -9.21
CA GLU A 120 6.76 8.74 -10.42
C GLU A 120 6.91 7.90 -11.69
N ARG A 121 7.17 6.60 -11.53
CA ARG A 121 7.37 5.69 -12.65
C ARG A 121 6.36 4.55 -12.63
N ASP A 122 5.95 4.12 -13.81
CA ASP A 122 5.03 3.00 -13.97
C ASP A 122 5.76 1.65 -13.80
N SER A 123 5.01 0.55 -13.98
CA SER A 123 5.56 -0.81 -13.85
C SER A 123 6.64 -1.13 -14.89
N ASP A 124 6.67 -0.39 -16.00
CA ASP A 124 7.70 -0.52 -17.04
C ASP A 124 8.89 0.41 -16.80
N HIS A 125 8.96 1.02 -15.62
CA HIS A 125 10.01 1.98 -15.22
C HIS A 125 10.04 3.25 -16.08
N LYS A 126 8.94 3.55 -16.76
CA LYS A 126 8.82 4.77 -17.56
C LYS A 126 8.24 5.88 -16.68
N GLU A 127 8.78 7.08 -16.88
CA GLU A 127 8.33 8.26 -16.17
C GLU A 127 6.88 8.58 -16.52
N MET A 128 6.05 8.76 -15.50
CA MET A 128 4.66 9.14 -15.68
C MET A 128 4.52 10.66 -15.67
N ALA A 129 3.48 11.16 -16.34
CA ALA A 129 3.11 12.56 -16.22
C ALA A 129 2.86 12.92 -14.76
N GLN A 130 3.20 14.13 -14.36
CA GLN A 130 3.09 14.58 -12.97
C GLN A 130 1.68 14.37 -12.39
N VAL A 131 0.65 14.56 -13.20
CA VAL A 131 -0.74 14.37 -12.77
C VAL A 131 -1.06 12.92 -12.40
N ASN A 132 -0.22 11.97 -12.79
CA ASN A 132 -0.40 10.55 -12.49
C ASN A 132 0.50 10.06 -11.35
N HIS A 133 1.31 10.92 -10.77
CA HIS A 133 2.09 10.57 -9.59
C HIS A 133 1.16 10.30 -8.42
N TYR A 134 1.57 9.39 -7.54
CA TYR A 134 0.79 9.08 -6.35
C TYR A 134 1.71 8.71 -5.19
N SER A 135 1.16 8.76 -3.99
CA SER A 135 1.90 8.48 -2.77
C SER A 135 1.79 7.02 -2.36
N ARG A 136 2.84 6.53 -1.77
CA ARG A 136 2.91 5.19 -1.19
C ARG A 136 3.63 5.26 0.14
N VAL A 137 3.18 4.47 1.11
CA VAL A 137 3.95 4.24 2.32
C VAL A 137 5.06 3.26 1.99
N LYS A 138 6.30 3.71 2.07
CA LYS A 138 7.46 2.89 1.80
C LYS A 138 7.72 1.90 2.92
N LYS A 139 7.61 2.36 4.16
CA LYS A 139 7.80 1.52 5.34
C LYS A 139 7.22 2.17 6.58
N ILE A 140 6.97 1.34 7.59
CA ILE A 140 6.68 1.77 8.94
C ILE A 140 8.02 1.92 9.65
N LEU A 141 8.30 3.13 10.16
CA LEU A 141 9.56 3.40 10.84
C LEU A 141 9.52 3.00 12.30
N LYS A 142 8.39 3.21 12.94
CA LYS A 142 8.24 2.95 14.37
C LYS A 142 6.76 2.83 14.73
N VAL A 143 6.47 1.95 15.69
CA VAL A 143 5.18 1.92 16.38
C VAL A 143 5.31 2.81 17.61
N ASN A 144 4.43 3.81 17.70
CA ASN A 144 4.43 4.70 18.84
C ASN A 144 3.47 4.15 19.88
N ASP A 145 4.03 3.66 20.99
CA ASP A 145 3.24 3.13 22.11
C ASP A 145 2.89 4.20 23.15
N GLU A 146 3.31 5.43 22.96
CA GLU A 146 2.95 6.52 23.85
C GLU A 146 1.47 6.82 23.76
N GLN A 147 0.89 6.98 24.90
CA GLN A 147 -0.51 7.30 25.02
C GLN A 147 -0.76 8.77 25.27
#